data_bf8e55ce48a19fbe2a6a6a7373ff5862
#
_entry.id   bf8e55ce48a19fbe2a6a6a7373ff5862
#
_cell.length_a   1.000
_cell.length_b   1.000
_cell.length_c   1.000
_cell.angle_alpha   90.00
_cell.angle_beta   90.00
_cell.angle_gamma   90.00
#
_symmetry.space_group_name_H-M   'P 1'
#
loop_
_entity.id
_entity.type
_entity.pdbx_description
1 polymer ?
#
loop_
_entity_poly.entity_id
_entity_poly.type
_entity_poly.pdbx_seq_one_letter_code
_entity_poly.pdbx_strand_id
1 'polypeptide(L)'
;DPLFPDKKVVNIFCEPSTRTKISFEIAASNLGCQIIDFDVSSSSLEKGESLKDTIDNFAKMNINLCILRHKDSVIHELIDQTDSMVFISGGEGSISHPSQGLLDIMTVRHKKDLDNSNILIVGDLDHSRVFQSFIDGMANFDSKITLCGPKELCKDVIDSSNLDYEEDLNKALKGQDVVMALRIQHERFEEKKNLDK
;
A
#
# COMPACT_ATOMS: atom_id res chain seq x y z
N ASP A 1 -9.52 -19.50 -20.65
CA ASP A 1 -10.16 -20.16 -19.50
C ASP A 1 -9.79 -19.41 -18.22
N PRO A 2 -10.71 -19.29 -17.24
CA PRO A 2 -10.43 -18.63 -15.96
C PRO A 2 -9.34 -19.38 -15.20
N LEU A 3 -8.40 -18.64 -14.58
CA LEU A 3 -7.27 -19.24 -13.86
C LEU A 3 -7.68 -19.81 -12.49
N PHE A 4 -8.66 -19.17 -11.82
CA PHE A 4 -9.07 -19.52 -10.47
C PHE A 4 -10.60 -19.56 -10.29
N PRO A 5 -11.34 -20.39 -11.06
CA PRO A 5 -12.81 -20.39 -11.07
C PRO A 5 -13.44 -20.84 -9.74
N ASP A 6 -12.72 -21.64 -8.96
CA ASP A 6 -13.21 -22.17 -7.68
C ASP A 6 -12.77 -21.35 -6.47
N LYS A 7 -12.04 -20.25 -6.68
CA LYS A 7 -11.55 -19.40 -5.59
C LYS A 7 -12.53 -18.28 -5.27
N LYS A 8 -12.79 -18.12 -3.97
CA LYS A 8 -13.63 -17.04 -3.43
C LYS A 8 -12.76 -15.94 -2.84
N VAL A 9 -13.05 -14.71 -3.19
CA VAL A 9 -12.33 -13.50 -2.76
C VAL A 9 -13.29 -12.56 -2.05
N VAL A 10 -12.91 -12.06 -0.89
CA VAL A 10 -13.64 -11.01 -0.18
C VAL A 10 -12.77 -9.76 -0.03
N ASN A 11 -13.36 -8.58 -0.24
CA ASN A 11 -12.74 -7.30 0.04
C ASN A 11 -13.28 -6.73 1.35
N ILE A 12 -12.43 -6.64 2.37
CA ILE A 12 -12.75 -6.00 3.66
C ILE A 12 -12.04 -4.65 3.72
N PHE A 13 -12.78 -3.59 3.52
CA PHE A 13 -12.25 -2.23 3.52
C PHE A 13 -12.82 -1.45 4.71
N CYS A 14 -12.05 -1.40 5.81
CA CYS A 14 -12.39 -0.65 7.02
C CYS A 14 -12.10 0.86 6.89
N GLU A 15 -11.45 1.27 5.78
CA GLU A 15 -11.27 2.67 5.40
C GLU A 15 -11.86 2.93 4.00
N PRO A 16 -12.44 4.12 3.75
CA PRO A 16 -12.93 4.47 2.41
C PRO A 16 -11.84 4.39 1.33
N SER A 17 -12.09 3.63 0.29
CA SER A 17 -11.17 3.53 -0.86
C SER A 17 -11.88 2.99 -2.09
N THR A 18 -12.31 3.87 -2.98
CA THR A 18 -13.01 3.48 -4.20
C THR A 18 -12.09 2.79 -5.19
N ARG A 19 -10.97 3.44 -5.55
CA ARG A 19 -10.06 2.93 -6.60
C ARG A 19 -9.46 1.59 -6.23
N THR A 20 -8.91 1.45 -5.03
CA THR A 20 -8.25 0.21 -4.60
C THR A 20 -9.27 -0.94 -4.52
N LYS A 21 -10.45 -0.72 -3.92
CA LYS A 21 -11.50 -1.74 -3.84
C LYS A 21 -11.89 -2.24 -5.23
N ILE A 22 -12.28 -1.33 -6.12
CA ILE A 22 -12.74 -1.69 -7.47
C ILE A 22 -11.64 -2.34 -8.31
N SER A 23 -10.37 -1.89 -8.20
CA SER A 23 -9.27 -2.50 -8.96
C SER A 23 -9.01 -3.95 -8.53
N PHE A 24 -9.11 -4.27 -7.25
CA PHE A 24 -9.02 -5.66 -6.78
C PHE A 24 -10.21 -6.49 -7.21
N GLU A 25 -11.43 -5.96 -7.20
CA GLU A 25 -12.62 -6.64 -7.71
C GLU A 25 -12.48 -7.00 -9.19
N ILE A 26 -12.05 -6.04 -10.00
CA ILE A 26 -11.79 -6.27 -11.44
C ILE A 26 -10.68 -7.31 -11.62
N ALA A 27 -9.58 -7.22 -10.88
CA ALA A 27 -8.48 -8.18 -10.97
C ALA A 27 -8.94 -9.60 -10.62
N ALA A 28 -9.66 -9.77 -9.51
CA ALA A 28 -10.20 -11.07 -9.11
C ALA A 28 -11.20 -11.63 -10.14
N SER A 29 -12.07 -10.78 -10.67
CA SER A 29 -13.01 -11.14 -11.74
C SER A 29 -12.30 -11.60 -13.02
N ASN A 30 -11.26 -10.88 -13.45
CA ASN A 30 -10.46 -11.24 -14.62
C ASN A 30 -9.71 -12.57 -14.46
N LEU A 31 -9.40 -12.94 -13.23
CA LEU A 31 -8.80 -14.23 -12.90
C LEU A 31 -9.84 -15.36 -12.77
N GLY A 32 -11.13 -15.03 -12.86
CA GLY A 32 -12.23 -15.97 -12.77
C GLY A 32 -12.68 -16.29 -11.35
N CYS A 33 -12.20 -15.56 -10.34
CA CYS A 33 -12.61 -15.78 -8.95
C CYS A 33 -14.07 -15.38 -8.71
N GLN A 34 -14.70 -16.03 -7.73
CA GLN A 34 -16.00 -15.61 -7.20
C GLN A 34 -15.77 -14.48 -6.20
N ILE A 35 -16.35 -13.32 -6.48
CA ILE A 35 -16.26 -12.16 -5.57
C ILE A 35 -17.43 -12.25 -4.59
N ILE A 36 -17.07 -12.20 -3.29
CA ILE A 36 -18.06 -12.17 -2.21
C ILE A 36 -18.28 -10.69 -1.86
N ASP A 37 -19.51 -10.23 -2.04
CA ASP A 37 -19.90 -8.88 -1.65
C ASP A 37 -19.95 -8.78 -0.12
N PHE A 38 -19.20 -7.81 0.42
CA PHE A 38 -19.13 -7.52 1.84
C PHE A 38 -18.97 -6.03 2.08
N ASP A 39 -19.88 -5.48 2.85
CA ASP A 39 -19.85 -4.09 3.27
C ASP A 39 -19.68 -4.02 4.80
N VAL A 40 -18.55 -3.47 5.23
CA VAL A 40 -18.22 -3.27 6.64
C VAL A 40 -19.31 -2.47 7.35
N SER A 41 -19.83 -1.42 6.72
CA SER A 41 -20.83 -0.51 7.31
C SER A 41 -22.19 -1.14 7.59
N SER A 42 -22.49 -2.26 6.95
CA SER A 42 -23.74 -3.02 7.14
C SER A 42 -23.52 -4.39 7.80
N SER A 43 -22.30 -4.67 8.25
CA SER A 43 -21.88 -5.96 8.80
C SER A 43 -22.01 -6.06 10.32
N SER A 44 -21.72 -7.24 10.86
CA SER A 44 -21.64 -7.49 12.30
C SER A 44 -20.49 -6.73 12.99
N LEU A 45 -19.48 -6.29 12.24
CA LEU A 45 -18.39 -5.44 12.76
C LEU A 45 -18.94 -4.15 13.39
N GLU A 46 -19.96 -3.54 12.80
CA GLU A 46 -20.65 -2.35 13.36
C GLU A 46 -21.38 -2.66 14.69
N LYS A 47 -21.69 -3.94 14.93
CA LYS A 47 -22.36 -4.39 16.18
C LYS A 47 -21.38 -4.89 17.24
N GLY A 48 -20.06 -4.75 17.00
CA GLY A 48 -19.01 -5.11 17.96
C GLY A 48 -18.44 -6.52 17.77
N GLU A 49 -18.73 -7.23 16.67
CA GLU A 49 -17.98 -8.43 16.29
C GLU A 49 -16.54 -8.05 16.01
N SER A 50 -15.58 -8.87 16.45
CA SER A 50 -14.18 -8.61 16.13
C SER A 50 -13.87 -8.93 14.67
N LEU A 51 -12.87 -8.23 14.11
CA LEU A 51 -12.39 -8.52 12.76
C LEU A 51 -11.90 -9.98 12.66
N LYS A 52 -11.28 -10.50 13.72
CA LYS A 52 -10.83 -11.88 13.80
C LYS A 52 -12.00 -12.87 13.68
N ASP A 53 -13.08 -12.68 14.44
CA ASP A 53 -14.24 -13.56 14.38
C ASP A 53 -14.88 -13.56 12.99
N THR A 54 -14.97 -12.38 12.36
CA THR A 54 -15.44 -12.26 10.96
C THR A 54 -14.55 -13.05 10.00
N ILE A 55 -13.23 -12.94 10.11
CA ILE A 55 -12.26 -13.68 9.30
C ILE A 55 -12.38 -15.18 9.53
N ASP A 56 -12.45 -15.62 10.78
CA ASP A 56 -12.61 -17.05 11.12
C ASP A 56 -13.91 -17.64 10.52
N ASN A 57 -15.00 -16.88 10.53
CA ASN A 57 -16.24 -17.27 9.88
C ASN A 57 -16.09 -17.37 8.36
N PHE A 58 -15.43 -16.42 7.72
CA PHE A 58 -15.17 -16.46 6.28
C PHE A 58 -14.27 -17.63 5.88
N ALA A 59 -13.27 -17.95 6.68
CA ALA A 59 -12.42 -19.12 6.47
C ALA A 59 -13.25 -20.43 6.51
N LYS A 60 -14.16 -20.56 7.48
CA LYS A 60 -15.10 -21.71 7.58
C LYS A 60 -16.10 -21.78 6.42
N MET A 61 -16.42 -20.66 5.76
CA MET A 61 -17.25 -20.59 4.55
C MET A 61 -16.45 -20.89 3.26
N ASN A 62 -15.19 -21.32 3.39
CA ASN A 62 -14.27 -21.58 2.29
C ASN A 62 -14.01 -20.34 1.41
N ILE A 63 -13.90 -19.17 2.01
CA ILE A 63 -13.33 -18.00 1.35
C ILE A 63 -11.81 -18.15 1.36
N ASN A 64 -11.19 -18.05 0.19
CA ASN A 64 -9.77 -18.40 0.01
C ASN A 64 -8.84 -17.22 0.14
N LEU A 65 -9.31 -16.02 -0.20
CA LEU A 65 -8.52 -14.80 -0.24
C LEU A 65 -9.29 -13.63 0.37
N CYS A 66 -8.65 -12.95 1.30
CA CYS A 66 -9.11 -11.70 1.87
C CYS A 66 -8.21 -10.55 1.43
N ILE A 67 -8.78 -9.54 0.78
CA ILE A 67 -8.10 -8.28 0.51
C ILE A 67 -8.51 -7.31 1.60
N LEU A 68 -7.58 -7.04 2.51
CA LEU A 68 -7.85 -6.27 3.72
C LEU A 68 -7.23 -4.89 3.66
N ARG A 69 -8.05 -3.87 3.93
CA ARG A 69 -7.59 -2.50 4.19
C ARG A 69 -8.06 -2.06 5.57
N HIS A 70 -7.11 -1.73 6.43
CA HIS A 70 -7.38 -1.32 7.80
C HIS A 70 -6.53 -0.10 8.20
N LYS A 71 -7.00 0.68 9.16
CA LYS A 71 -6.24 1.83 9.69
C LYS A 71 -5.01 1.42 10.51
N ASP A 72 -5.06 0.25 11.14
CA ASP A 72 -3.98 -0.31 11.94
C ASP A 72 -3.31 -1.47 11.18
N SER A 73 -2.07 -1.82 11.57
CA SER A 73 -1.36 -2.97 11.00
C SER A 73 -1.82 -4.25 11.70
N VAL A 74 -2.83 -4.90 11.13
CA VAL A 74 -3.46 -6.10 11.69
C VAL A 74 -3.25 -7.36 10.86
N ILE A 75 -2.75 -7.23 9.62
CA ILE A 75 -2.67 -8.35 8.68
C ILE A 75 -1.72 -9.44 9.18
N HIS A 76 -0.57 -9.08 9.74
CA HIS A 76 0.39 -10.08 10.26
C HIS A 76 -0.21 -10.92 11.38
N GLU A 77 -0.91 -10.29 12.32
CA GLU A 77 -1.59 -10.99 13.40
C GLU A 77 -2.67 -11.95 12.87
N LEU A 78 -3.43 -11.53 11.86
CA LEU A 78 -4.47 -12.36 11.23
C LEU A 78 -3.88 -13.54 10.45
N ILE A 79 -2.76 -13.36 9.78
CA ILE A 79 -2.03 -14.44 9.08
C ILE A 79 -1.59 -15.51 10.08
N ASP A 80 -1.00 -15.11 11.21
CA ASP A 80 -0.53 -16.04 12.24
C ASP A 80 -1.66 -16.84 12.90
N GLN A 81 -2.88 -16.33 12.83
CA GLN A 81 -4.06 -16.92 13.46
C GLN A 81 -5.00 -17.67 12.49
N THR A 82 -4.72 -17.67 11.19
CA THR A 82 -5.66 -18.17 10.17
C THR A 82 -4.94 -18.96 9.06
N ASP A 83 -4.87 -20.28 9.22
CA ASP A 83 -4.12 -21.17 8.30
C ASP A 83 -4.76 -21.39 6.93
N SER A 84 -6.06 -21.11 6.78
CA SER A 84 -6.84 -21.52 5.61
C SER A 84 -7.18 -20.41 4.62
N MET A 85 -6.77 -19.18 4.91
CA MET A 85 -7.05 -18.00 4.08
C MET A 85 -5.77 -17.24 3.76
N VAL A 86 -5.64 -16.78 2.52
CA VAL A 86 -4.57 -15.90 2.09
C VAL A 86 -4.98 -14.45 2.27
N PHE A 87 -4.04 -13.58 2.66
CA PHE A 87 -4.29 -12.15 2.81
C PHE A 87 -3.47 -11.34 1.80
N ILE A 88 -4.10 -10.30 1.26
CA ILE A 88 -3.43 -9.25 0.50
C ILE A 88 -3.75 -7.91 1.17
N SER A 89 -2.71 -7.11 1.43
CA SER A 89 -2.89 -5.76 1.95
C SER A 89 -3.41 -4.80 0.87
N GLY A 90 -4.59 -4.24 1.10
CA GLY A 90 -5.15 -3.10 0.36
C GLY A 90 -4.70 -1.74 0.92
N GLY A 91 -3.80 -1.75 1.91
CA GLY A 91 -3.24 -0.61 2.63
C GLY A 91 -3.48 -0.70 4.14
N GLU A 92 -2.45 -0.42 4.92
CA GLU A 92 -2.47 -0.44 6.38
C GLU A 92 -2.06 0.92 6.94
N GLY A 93 -3.05 1.67 7.40
CA GLY A 93 -2.87 2.96 8.05
C GLY A 93 -1.95 3.92 7.30
N SER A 94 -0.97 4.45 8.01
CA SER A 94 0.15 5.25 7.45
C SER A 94 1.37 4.41 7.08
N ILE A 95 1.38 3.11 7.39
CA ILE A 95 2.56 2.25 7.36
C ILE A 95 2.87 1.78 5.94
N SER A 96 1.92 1.13 5.27
CA SER A 96 2.20 0.49 3.98
C SER A 96 1.02 0.53 3.00
N HIS A 97 1.35 0.44 1.72
CA HIS A 97 0.42 0.23 0.62
C HIS A 97 1.09 -0.63 -0.47
N PRO A 98 1.33 -1.92 -0.20
CA PRO A 98 2.17 -2.77 -1.06
C PRO A 98 1.67 -2.85 -2.51
N SER A 99 0.36 -2.95 -2.70
CA SER A 99 -0.22 -2.99 -4.05
C SER A 99 0.02 -1.71 -4.85
N GLN A 100 0.08 -0.54 -4.19
CA GLN A 100 0.44 0.71 -4.86
C GLN A 100 1.93 0.76 -5.18
N GLY A 101 2.79 0.35 -4.25
CA GLY A 101 4.23 0.25 -4.51
C GLY A 101 4.54 -0.64 -5.71
N LEU A 102 3.92 -1.82 -5.79
CA LEU A 102 4.06 -2.73 -6.93
C LEU A 102 3.53 -2.13 -8.24
N LEU A 103 2.42 -1.40 -8.20
CA LEU A 103 1.87 -0.70 -9.36
C LEU A 103 2.81 0.37 -9.88
N ASP A 104 3.43 1.13 -8.99
CA ASP A 104 4.39 2.17 -9.35
C ASP A 104 5.66 1.55 -9.96
N ILE A 105 6.20 0.48 -9.37
CA ILE A 105 7.33 -0.29 -9.91
C ILE A 105 7.00 -0.84 -11.30
N MET A 106 5.82 -1.44 -11.47
CA MET A 106 5.36 -1.94 -12.76
C MET A 106 5.26 -0.79 -13.79
N THR A 107 4.79 0.37 -13.39
CA THR A 107 4.69 1.55 -14.26
C THR A 107 6.07 2.03 -14.73
N VAL A 108 7.05 2.06 -13.83
CA VAL A 108 8.45 2.36 -14.19
C VAL A 108 8.97 1.32 -15.17
N ARG A 109 8.82 0.03 -14.84
CA ARG A 109 9.30 -1.09 -15.65
C ARG A 109 8.74 -1.08 -17.10
N HIS A 110 7.52 -0.60 -17.28
CA HIS A 110 6.94 -0.47 -18.63
C HIS A 110 7.63 0.57 -19.52
N LYS A 111 8.40 1.50 -18.94
CA LYS A 111 9.00 2.64 -19.65
C LYS A 111 10.52 2.69 -19.55
N LYS A 112 11.07 2.16 -18.48
CA LYS A 112 12.50 2.20 -18.12
C LYS A 112 12.94 0.86 -17.59
N ASP A 113 14.23 0.59 -17.68
CA ASP A 113 14.86 -0.48 -16.92
C ASP A 113 14.85 -0.11 -15.43
N LEU A 114 14.51 -1.05 -14.57
CA LEU A 114 14.55 -0.82 -13.12
C LEU A 114 15.99 -0.81 -12.63
N ASP A 115 16.85 -1.66 -13.20
CA ASP A 115 18.27 -1.62 -12.91
C ASP A 115 18.94 -0.45 -13.64
N ASN A 116 19.88 0.18 -12.98
CA ASN A 116 20.65 1.35 -13.50
C ASN A 116 19.84 2.62 -13.79
N SER A 117 18.59 2.70 -13.36
CA SER A 117 17.79 3.94 -13.45
C SER A 117 18.08 4.90 -12.32
N ASN A 118 18.10 6.20 -12.63
CA ASN A 118 18.12 7.28 -11.66
C ASN A 118 16.68 7.71 -11.38
N ILE A 119 16.23 7.53 -10.15
CA ILE A 119 14.84 7.79 -9.73
C ILE A 119 14.83 8.92 -8.70
N LEU A 120 14.10 9.98 -9.01
CA LEU A 120 13.85 11.07 -8.07
C LEU A 120 12.48 10.90 -7.43
N ILE A 121 12.39 10.94 -6.10
CA ILE A 121 11.13 10.96 -5.36
C ILE A 121 10.98 12.32 -4.70
N VAL A 122 9.90 13.04 -5.04
CA VAL A 122 9.68 14.43 -4.63
C VAL A 122 8.39 14.56 -3.82
N GLY A 123 8.46 15.23 -2.68
CA GLY A 123 7.28 15.66 -1.92
C GLY A 123 7.32 15.34 -0.45
N ASP A 124 6.17 14.91 0.10
CA ASP A 124 6.01 14.56 1.51
C ASP A 124 6.40 13.08 1.71
N LEU A 125 7.64 12.84 2.13
CA LEU A 125 8.21 11.51 2.30
C LEU A 125 7.79 10.88 3.63
N ASP A 126 7.83 11.66 4.72
CA ASP A 126 7.60 11.16 6.08
C ASP A 126 6.16 10.66 6.32
N HIS A 127 5.19 11.19 5.55
CA HIS A 127 3.79 10.81 5.69
C HIS A 127 3.29 9.91 4.55
N SER A 128 4.16 9.53 3.61
CA SER A 128 3.79 8.74 2.43
C SER A 128 4.00 7.24 2.63
N ARG A 129 2.94 6.51 2.95
CA ARG A 129 2.97 5.04 2.97
C ARG A 129 3.30 4.40 1.61
N VAL A 130 3.07 5.13 0.51
CA VAL A 130 3.41 4.67 -0.84
C VAL A 130 4.91 4.72 -1.04
N PHE A 131 5.57 5.77 -0.53
CA PHE A 131 7.02 5.90 -0.56
C PHE A 131 7.68 4.66 0.07
N GLN A 132 7.33 4.31 1.31
CA GLN A 132 7.91 3.15 1.99
C GLN A 132 7.73 1.87 1.18
N SER A 133 6.51 1.59 0.70
CA SER A 133 6.24 0.37 -0.09
C SER A 133 6.97 0.35 -1.44
N PHE A 134 7.20 1.52 -2.04
CA PHE A 134 8.00 1.62 -3.26
C PHE A 134 9.48 1.32 -2.98
N ILE A 135 10.06 1.92 -1.92
CA ILE A 135 11.45 1.68 -1.51
C ILE A 135 11.68 0.20 -1.19
N ASP A 136 10.78 -0.42 -0.41
CA ASP A 136 10.86 -1.84 -0.06
C ASP A 136 10.86 -2.73 -1.33
N GLY A 137 10.02 -2.42 -2.29
CA GLY A 137 9.95 -3.13 -3.56
C GLY A 137 11.19 -2.90 -4.45
N MET A 138 11.73 -1.68 -4.44
CA MET A 138 12.94 -1.32 -5.21
C MET A 138 14.24 -1.86 -4.61
N ALA A 139 14.24 -2.34 -3.36
CA ALA A 139 15.43 -2.89 -2.70
C ALA A 139 16.08 -4.08 -3.42
N ASN A 140 15.36 -4.71 -4.36
CA ASN A 140 15.88 -5.82 -5.16
C ASN A 140 16.45 -5.39 -6.53
N PHE A 141 16.49 -4.09 -6.82
CA PHE A 141 16.97 -3.53 -8.08
C PHE A 141 18.15 -2.60 -7.86
N ASP A 142 19.08 -2.57 -8.80
CA ASP A 142 20.25 -1.68 -8.78
C ASP A 142 19.90 -0.31 -9.37
N SER A 143 19.05 0.43 -8.65
CA SER A 143 18.63 1.78 -8.99
C SER A 143 19.25 2.80 -8.05
N LYS A 144 19.57 3.97 -8.59
CA LYS A 144 19.95 5.13 -7.76
C LYS A 144 18.71 5.95 -7.42
N ILE A 145 18.36 6.03 -6.14
CA ILE A 145 17.21 6.78 -5.66
C ILE A 145 17.70 8.06 -4.98
N THR A 146 17.15 9.18 -5.42
CA THR A 146 17.38 10.51 -4.82
C THR A 146 16.07 11.03 -4.26
N LEU A 147 16.12 11.59 -3.07
CA LEU A 147 14.99 12.17 -2.37
C LEU A 147 15.02 13.70 -2.50
N CYS A 148 13.86 14.34 -2.63
CA CYS A 148 13.74 15.78 -2.65
C CYS A 148 12.42 16.23 -2.02
N GLY A 149 12.47 17.29 -1.22
CA GLY A 149 11.28 17.87 -0.59
C GLY A 149 11.66 18.84 0.52
N PRO A 150 10.68 19.56 1.09
CA PRO A 150 10.93 20.38 2.27
C PRO A 150 11.45 19.51 3.43
N LYS A 151 12.48 19.99 4.12
CA LYS A 151 13.10 19.23 5.24
C LYS A 151 12.11 18.82 6.31
N GLU A 152 11.10 19.65 6.57
CA GLU A 152 10.05 19.39 7.56
C GLU A 152 9.16 18.21 7.21
N LEU A 153 9.12 17.80 5.94
CA LEU A 153 8.32 16.69 5.40
C LEU A 153 9.16 15.47 5.00
N CYS A 154 10.46 15.52 5.25
CA CYS A 154 11.42 14.50 4.83
C CYS A 154 12.41 14.11 5.94
N LYS A 155 12.31 14.71 7.12
CA LYS A 155 13.30 14.60 8.19
C LYS A 155 13.50 13.17 8.66
N ASP A 156 12.41 12.49 8.97
CA ASP A 156 12.46 11.13 9.55
C ASP A 156 13.06 10.14 8.54
N VAL A 157 12.71 10.31 7.25
CA VAL A 157 13.26 9.49 6.16
C VAL A 157 14.73 9.78 5.91
N ILE A 158 15.14 11.05 5.90
CA ILE A 158 16.56 11.45 5.74
C ILE A 158 17.41 10.87 6.86
N ASP A 159 16.95 10.97 8.10
CA ASP A 159 17.69 10.52 9.29
C ASP A 159 17.77 8.99 9.39
N SER A 160 16.79 8.26 8.82
CA SER A 160 16.69 6.80 8.91
C SER A 160 17.18 6.04 7.68
N SER A 161 17.27 6.68 6.52
CA SER A 161 17.68 6.04 5.27
C SER A 161 19.11 6.40 4.86
N ASN A 162 19.72 5.55 4.04
CA ASN A 162 21.01 5.81 3.40
C ASN A 162 20.84 6.35 1.97
N LEU A 163 19.68 6.93 1.64
CA LEU A 163 19.37 7.45 0.32
C LEU A 163 19.92 8.87 0.15
N ASP A 164 20.28 9.20 -1.08
CA ASP A 164 20.75 10.57 -1.42
C ASP A 164 19.60 11.58 -1.26
N TYR A 165 19.87 12.72 -0.65
CA TYR A 165 18.91 13.82 -0.51
C TYR A 165 19.45 15.12 -1.13
N GLU A 166 18.64 15.79 -1.93
CA GLU A 166 18.91 17.11 -2.50
C GLU A 166 17.70 18.04 -2.28
N GLU A 167 17.90 19.14 -1.57
CA GLU A 167 16.85 20.09 -1.23
C GLU A 167 16.41 20.94 -2.44
N ASP A 168 17.35 21.27 -3.32
CA ASP A 168 17.09 22.06 -4.52
C ASP A 168 16.51 21.19 -5.63
N LEU A 169 15.22 21.37 -5.90
CA LEU A 169 14.51 20.61 -6.95
C LEU A 169 15.17 20.72 -8.33
N ASN A 170 15.70 21.89 -8.69
CA ASN A 170 16.34 22.07 -10.00
C ASN A 170 17.67 21.29 -10.12
N LYS A 171 18.35 21.07 -9.00
CA LYS A 171 19.52 20.19 -8.97
C LYS A 171 19.11 18.73 -8.95
N ALA A 172 18.14 18.37 -8.12
CA ALA A 172 17.62 17.01 -7.98
C ALA A 172 17.10 16.44 -9.31
N LEU A 173 16.46 17.26 -10.14
CA LEU A 173 15.91 16.86 -11.45
C LEU A 173 16.97 16.50 -12.50
N LYS A 174 18.23 16.93 -12.32
CA LYS A 174 19.26 16.72 -13.34
C LYS A 174 19.67 15.25 -13.42
N GLY A 175 19.58 14.69 -14.63
CA GLY A 175 20.02 13.32 -14.90
C GLY A 175 19.09 12.23 -14.39
N GLN A 176 17.87 12.57 -14.02
CA GLN A 176 16.88 11.59 -13.58
C GLN A 176 16.17 10.93 -14.77
N ASP A 177 15.96 9.63 -14.70
CA ASP A 177 15.20 8.84 -15.67
C ASP A 177 13.72 8.82 -15.32
N VAL A 178 13.40 8.84 -14.02
CA VAL A 178 12.05 8.78 -13.46
C VAL A 178 11.89 9.85 -12.39
N VAL A 179 10.74 10.50 -12.36
CA VAL A 179 10.34 11.41 -11.29
C VAL A 179 9.02 10.93 -10.70
N MET A 180 9.03 10.55 -9.44
CA MET A 180 7.84 10.20 -8.66
C MET A 180 7.44 11.38 -7.79
N ALA A 181 6.29 11.98 -8.06
CA ALA A 181 5.77 13.09 -7.28
C ALA A 181 4.74 12.63 -6.25
N LEU A 182 5.01 12.90 -4.98
CA LEU A 182 4.12 12.62 -3.86
C LEU A 182 3.34 13.87 -3.49
N ARG A 183 2.06 13.70 -3.15
CA ARG A 183 1.26 14.82 -2.65
C ARG A 183 1.61 15.14 -1.19
N ILE A 184 1.46 16.38 -0.79
CA ILE A 184 1.52 16.78 0.62
C ILE A 184 0.26 16.23 1.32
N GLN A 185 0.45 15.53 2.43
CA GLN A 185 -0.63 14.89 3.20
C GLN A 185 -0.98 15.74 4.42
N HIS A 186 -1.62 16.89 4.19
CA HIS A 186 -1.97 17.85 5.25
C HIS A 186 -2.73 17.20 6.40
N GLU A 187 -3.63 16.27 6.09
CA GLU A 187 -4.42 15.54 7.07
C GLU A 187 -3.56 14.74 8.06
N ARG A 188 -2.48 14.12 7.60
CA ARG A 188 -1.57 13.32 8.44
C ARG A 188 -0.54 14.17 9.18
N PHE A 189 -0.15 15.29 8.59
CA PHE A 189 0.74 16.23 9.23
C PHE A 189 0.10 16.88 10.48
N GLU A 190 -1.19 17.19 10.40
CA GLU A 190 -1.95 17.72 11.55
C GLU A 190 -2.20 16.66 12.64
N GLU A 191 -2.45 15.40 12.25
CA GLU A 191 -2.60 14.29 13.21
C GLU A 191 -1.31 14.07 14.02
N LYS A 192 -0.14 14.00 13.35
CA LYS A 192 1.17 13.84 14.02
C LYS A 192 1.44 14.99 14.98
N LYS A 193 1.16 16.22 14.58
CA LYS A 193 1.35 17.42 15.42
C LYS A 193 0.44 17.48 16.66
N ASN A 194 -0.70 16.77 16.63
CA ASN A 194 -1.61 16.65 17.77
C ASN A 194 -1.24 15.51 18.73
N LEU A 195 -0.51 14.50 18.25
CA LEU A 195 0.01 13.40 19.07
C LEU A 195 1.27 13.81 19.86
N ASP A 196 2.02 14.81 19.38
CA ASP A 196 3.22 15.35 20.03
C ASP A 196 2.93 16.45 21.08
N LYS A 197 1.67 16.72 21.40
CA LYS A 197 1.20 17.62 22.46
C LYS A 197 0.62 16.86 23.66
#